data_e539df1ac26a34c307b2c6d3498ec636
#
_entry.id   e539df1ac26a34c307b2c6d3498ec636
#
_cell.length_a   1.000
_cell.length_b   1.000
_cell.length_c   1.000
_cell.angle_alpha   90.00
_cell.angle_beta   90.00
_cell.angle_gamma   90.00
#
_symmetry.space_group_name_H-M   'P 1'
#
loop_
_entity.id
_entity.type
_entity.pdbx_description
1 polymer ?
#
loop_
_entity_poly.entity_id
_entity_poly.type
_entity_poly.pdbx_seq_one_letter_code
_entity_poly.pdbx_strand_id
1 'polypeptide(L)'
;MISLSDLNTPWEMIERRVRAAADGDFVVTFYNPRSRARDWQLRAALDLLGAHRPASTPAAIIRNANRPGQLITVTTLGKLDTAAVDMLSLVLVGCSTTQMVAGRMVTPRGYPWQP
;
A
#
# COMPACT_ATOMS: atom_id res chain seq x y z
N MET A 1 7.43 -0.14 -5.80
CA MET A 1 7.26 0.88 -4.75
C MET A 1 6.93 2.23 -5.38
N ILE A 2 6.05 2.97 -4.74
CA ILE A 2 5.63 4.29 -5.23
C ILE A 2 5.82 5.32 -4.11
N SER A 3 6.56 6.40 -4.41
CA SER A 3 6.66 7.53 -3.49
C SER A 3 5.41 8.41 -3.64
N LEU A 4 4.82 8.80 -2.50
CA LEU A 4 3.72 9.75 -2.48
C LEU A 4 4.19 11.20 -2.23
N SER A 5 5.50 11.43 -2.24
CA SER A 5 6.04 12.77 -2.14
C SER A 5 5.88 13.49 -3.48
N ASP A 6 5.15 14.59 -3.47
CA ASP A 6 4.94 15.44 -4.65
C ASP A 6 5.83 16.71 -4.65
N LEU A 7 6.86 16.69 -3.82
CA LEU A 7 7.80 17.83 -3.71
C LEU A 7 8.53 18.08 -5.03
N ASN A 8 9.03 17.02 -5.66
CA ASN A 8 9.80 17.10 -6.91
C ASN A 8 9.14 16.36 -8.07
N THR A 9 8.01 15.69 -7.81
CA THR A 9 7.27 14.91 -8.81
C THR A 9 5.83 15.40 -8.82
N PRO A 10 5.29 15.83 -9.97
CA PRO A 10 3.90 16.26 -10.03
C PRO A 10 2.94 15.18 -9.60
N TRP A 11 1.88 15.54 -8.91
CA TRP A 11 0.87 14.59 -8.45
C TRP A 11 0.29 13.77 -9.60
N GLU A 12 0.10 14.37 -10.76
CA GLU A 12 -0.41 13.69 -11.95
C GLU A 12 0.46 12.51 -12.37
N MET A 13 1.78 12.62 -12.18
CA MET A 13 2.70 11.52 -12.45
C MET A 13 2.54 10.40 -11.41
N ILE A 14 2.40 10.76 -10.16
CA ILE A 14 2.16 9.80 -9.08
C ILE A 14 0.83 9.08 -9.32
N GLU A 15 -0.21 9.82 -9.67
CA GLU A 15 -1.52 9.26 -9.98
C GLU A 15 -1.46 8.26 -11.13
N ARG A 16 -0.70 8.56 -12.18
CA ARG A 16 -0.49 7.63 -13.30
C ARG A 16 0.17 6.34 -12.85
N ARG A 17 1.17 6.43 -11.96
CA ARG A 17 1.86 5.25 -11.42
C ARG A 17 0.92 4.39 -10.59
N VAL A 18 0.09 5.00 -9.78
CA VAL A 18 -0.90 4.28 -8.98
C VAL A 18 -1.93 3.59 -9.88
N ARG A 19 -2.43 4.28 -10.90
CA ARG A 19 -3.36 3.69 -11.88
C ARG A 19 -2.73 2.52 -12.61
N ALA A 20 -1.47 2.65 -13.02
CA ALA A 20 -0.76 1.56 -13.70
C ALA A 20 -0.61 0.33 -12.79
N ALA A 21 -0.32 0.54 -11.51
CA ALA A 21 -0.24 -0.55 -10.54
C ALA A 21 -1.60 -1.20 -10.34
N ALA A 22 -2.68 -0.42 -10.30
CA ALA A 22 -4.04 -0.93 -10.20
C ALA A 22 -4.41 -1.76 -11.42
N ASP A 23 -4.16 -1.25 -12.62
CA ASP A 23 -4.46 -1.94 -13.88
C ASP A 23 -3.65 -3.22 -14.04
N GLY A 24 -2.40 -3.21 -13.61
CA GLY A 24 -1.50 -4.36 -13.68
C GLY A 24 -1.71 -5.39 -12.56
N ASP A 25 -2.59 -5.11 -11.61
CA ASP A 25 -2.83 -5.97 -10.45
C ASP A 25 -1.55 -6.21 -9.63
N PHE A 26 -0.71 -5.18 -9.48
CA PHE A 26 0.52 -5.29 -8.70
C PHE A 26 0.26 -5.08 -7.21
N VAL A 27 1.05 -5.77 -6.38
CA VAL A 27 1.23 -5.39 -4.98
C VAL A 27 1.92 -4.03 -4.97
N VAL A 28 1.42 -3.11 -4.14
CA VAL A 28 1.95 -1.75 -4.09
C VAL A 28 2.46 -1.45 -2.70
N THR A 29 3.67 -0.91 -2.62
CA THR A 29 4.20 -0.34 -1.39
C THR A 29 4.35 1.16 -1.58
N PHE A 30 3.66 1.94 -0.76
CA PHE A 30 3.80 3.39 -0.73
C PHE A 30 4.82 3.79 0.32
N TYR A 31 5.77 4.63 -0.05
CA TYR A 31 6.69 5.26 0.88
C TYR A 31 6.53 6.78 0.81
N ASN A 32 7.03 7.48 1.82
CA ASN A 32 6.71 8.89 2.05
C ASN A 32 5.19 9.12 2.03
N PRO A 33 4.41 8.29 2.75
CA PRO A 33 2.96 8.25 2.54
C PRO A 33 2.24 9.47 3.10
N ARG A 34 2.83 10.10 4.11
CA ARG A 34 2.19 11.22 4.79
C ARG A 34 3.21 12.07 5.53
N SER A 35 2.97 13.38 5.57
CA SER A 35 3.70 14.33 6.41
C SER A 35 2.71 15.37 6.93
N ARG A 36 3.19 16.32 7.76
CA ARG A 36 2.32 17.39 8.26
C ARG A 36 1.71 18.20 7.12
N ALA A 37 2.48 18.46 6.06
CA ALA A 37 2.03 19.27 4.92
C ALA A 37 1.38 18.45 3.82
N ARG A 38 1.43 17.10 3.91
CA ARG A 38 0.91 16.18 2.90
C ARG A 38 0.02 15.16 3.58
N ASP A 39 -1.25 15.48 3.71
CA ASP A 39 -2.19 14.64 4.45
C ASP A 39 -3.30 14.03 3.59
N TRP A 40 -3.37 14.38 2.28
CA TRP A 40 -4.43 13.91 1.39
C TRP A 40 -3.95 12.90 0.35
N GLN A 41 -2.65 12.86 0.05
CA GLN A 41 -2.11 12.05 -1.05
C GLN A 41 -2.33 10.55 -0.84
N LEU A 42 -2.11 10.08 0.38
CA LEU A 42 -2.34 8.67 0.69
C LEU A 42 -3.80 8.28 0.49
N ARG A 43 -4.73 9.08 0.97
CA ARG A 43 -6.16 8.79 0.79
C ARG A 43 -6.52 8.76 -0.69
N ALA A 44 -6.02 9.72 -1.46
CA ALA A 44 -6.26 9.76 -2.90
C ALA A 44 -5.71 8.52 -3.60
N ALA A 45 -4.50 8.08 -3.24
CA ALA A 45 -3.89 6.88 -3.80
C ALA A 45 -4.68 5.62 -3.45
N LEU A 46 -5.12 5.50 -2.19
CA LEU A 46 -5.91 4.36 -1.75
C LEU A 46 -7.28 4.33 -2.43
N ASP A 47 -7.90 5.47 -2.67
CA ASP A 47 -9.16 5.56 -3.39
C ASP A 47 -9.01 5.11 -4.85
N LEU A 48 -7.90 5.45 -5.50
CA LEU A 48 -7.58 4.96 -6.84
C LEU A 48 -7.49 3.43 -6.87
N LEU A 49 -6.77 2.84 -5.91
CA LEU A 49 -6.69 1.39 -5.80
C LEU A 49 -8.05 0.77 -5.50
N GLY A 50 -8.82 1.38 -4.62
CA GLY A 50 -10.14 0.90 -4.22
C GLY A 50 -11.17 0.89 -5.34
N ALA A 51 -10.97 1.66 -6.41
CA ALA A 51 -11.79 1.61 -7.60
C ALA A 51 -11.58 0.31 -8.40
N HIS A 52 -10.45 -0.38 -8.19
CA HIS A 52 -10.08 -1.60 -8.93
C HIS A 52 -9.95 -2.84 -8.03
N ARG A 53 -9.97 -2.67 -6.71
CA ARG A 53 -9.75 -3.75 -5.74
C ARG A 53 -10.85 -3.73 -4.68
N PRO A 54 -11.29 -4.91 -4.21
CA PRO A 54 -12.29 -4.94 -3.14
C PRO A 54 -11.74 -4.38 -1.84
N ALA A 55 -12.63 -3.87 -0.99
CA ALA A 55 -12.28 -3.35 0.32
C ALA A 55 -11.65 -4.41 1.23
N SER A 56 -11.88 -5.69 0.94
CA SER A 56 -11.31 -6.82 1.68
C SER A 56 -9.86 -7.14 1.30
N THR A 57 -9.29 -6.46 0.31
CA THR A 57 -7.89 -6.67 -0.10
C THR A 57 -6.97 -6.47 1.11
N PRO A 58 -6.09 -7.45 1.43
CA PRO A 58 -5.16 -7.29 2.55
C PRO A 58 -4.23 -6.10 2.37
N ALA A 59 -4.02 -5.38 3.46
CA ALA A 59 -3.13 -4.23 3.52
C ALA A 59 -2.40 -4.20 4.85
N ALA A 60 -1.29 -3.48 4.92
CA ALA A 60 -0.53 -3.36 6.14
C ALA A 60 0.13 -1.99 6.25
N ILE A 61 0.28 -1.53 7.49
CA ILE A 61 1.09 -0.37 7.83
C ILE A 61 2.33 -0.89 8.54
N ILE A 62 3.51 -0.55 8.04
CA ILE A 62 4.78 -0.96 8.62
C ILE A 62 5.50 0.29 9.08
N ARG A 63 5.65 0.44 10.40
CA ARG A 63 6.36 1.56 10.99
C ARG A 63 7.75 1.12 11.40
N ASN A 64 8.75 1.97 11.18
CA ASN A 64 10.16 1.69 11.50
C ASN A 64 10.64 0.37 10.87
N ALA A 65 10.33 0.14 9.60
CA ALA A 65 10.71 -1.09 8.91
C ALA A 65 12.22 -1.36 9.04
N ASN A 66 12.57 -2.58 9.46
CA ASN A 66 13.96 -3.03 9.68
C ASN A 66 14.73 -2.20 10.71
N ARG A 67 14.04 -1.54 11.64
CA ARG A 67 14.64 -0.76 12.72
C ARG A 67 14.12 -1.24 14.07
N PRO A 68 14.83 -0.91 15.19
CA PRO A 68 14.27 -1.12 16.51
C PRO A 68 12.90 -0.45 16.63
N GLY A 69 11.96 -1.14 17.24
CA GLY A 69 10.59 -0.65 17.36
C GLY A 69 9.73 -0.86 16.11
N GLN A 70 10.15 -1.74 15.19
CA GLN A 70 9.32 -2.08 14.04
C GLN A 70 7.96 -2.58 14.51
N LEU A 71 6.90 -2.00 13.90
CA LEU A 71 5.52 -2.37 14.19
C LEU A 71 4.81 -2.62 12.86
N ILE A 72 4.20 -3.80 12.74
CA ILE A 72 3.42 -4.18 11.57
C ILE A 72 1.96 -4.30 11.99
N THR A 73 1.10 -3.50 11.37
CA THR A 73 -0.35 -3.55 11.58
C THR A 73 -1.01 -4.06 10.31
N VAL A 74 -1.58 -5.26 10.35
CA VAL A 74 -2.26 -5.86 9.21
C VAL A 74 -3.74 -5.50 9.27
N THR A 75 -4.28 -5.11 8.14
CA THR A 75 -5.67 -4.68 7.99
C THR A 75 -6.17 -5.01 6.58
N THR A 76 -7.19 -4.32 6.11
CA THR A 76 -7.67 -4.39 4.74
C THR A 76 -7.67 -2.99 4.12
N LEU A 77 -7.76 -2.95 2.80
CA LEU A 77 -7.80 -1.67 2.06
C LEU A 77 -8.93 -0.77 2.57
N GLY A 78 -10.10 -1.35 2.81
CA GLY A 78 -11.27 -0.58 3.25
C GLY A 78 -11.20 -0.12 4.71
N LYS A 79 -10.39 -0.79 5.54
CA LYS A 79 -10.26 -0.46 6.98
C LYS A 79 -8.99 0.30 7.30
N LEU A 80 -8.13 0.53 6.32
CA LEU A 80 -6.86 1.19 6.58
C LEU A 80 -7.09 2.62 7.07
N ASP A 81 -6.56 2.90 8.25
CA ASP A 81 -6.70 4.21 8.89
C ASP A 81 -5.49 5.08 8.51
N THR A 82 -5.71 6.07 7.65
CA THR A 82 -4.63 6.97 7.21
C THR A 82 -4.11 7.84 8.35
N ALA A 83 -4.89 8.04 9.41
CA ALA A 83 -4.43 8.79 10.57
C ALA A 83 -3.36 8.04 11.37
N ALA A 84 -3.27 6.71 11.22
CA ALA A 84 -2.25 5.89 11.86
C ALA A 84 -0.92 5.88 11.11
N VAL A 85 -0.83 6.57 9.97
CA VAL A 85 0.34 6.57 9.09
C VAL A 85 1.10 7.88 9.26
N ASP A 86 2.42 7.78 9.37
CA ASP A 86 3.31 8.94 9.49
C ASP A 86 4.52 8.81 8.54
N MET A 87 5.49 9.71 8.68
CA MET A 87 6.68 9.73 7.82
C MET A 87 7.58 8.48 7.97
N LEU A 88 7.43 7.76 9.09
CA LEU A 88 8.24 6.56 9.38
C LEU A 88 7.52 5.29 8.93
N SER A 89 6.40 5.43 8.24
CA SER A 89 5.56 4.30 7.83
C SER A 89 5.73 3.98 6.36
N LEU A 90 5.58 2.69 6.04
CA LEU A 90 5.29 2.20 4.70
C LEU A 90 3.85 1.68 4.70
N VAL A 91 3.16 1.85 3.58
CA VAL A 91 1.82 1.28 3.40
C VAL A 91 1.89 0.26 2.28
N LEU A 92 1.55 -0.98 2.61
CA LEU A 92 1.56 -2.11 1.68
C LEU A 92 0.13 -2.49 1.35
N VAL A 93 -0.20 -2.55 0.07
CA VAL A 93 -1.53 -2.99 -0.39
C VAL A 93 -1.36 -4.21 -1.29
N GLY A 94 -2.06 -5.28 -0.95
CA GLY A 94 -2.04 -6.51 -1.73
C GLY A 94 -2.74 -6.39 -3.08
N CYS A 95 -2.57 -7.40 -3.89
CA CYS A 95 -3.24 -7.55 -5.19
C CYS A 95 -4.38 -8.59 -5.10
N SER A 96 -4.95 -8.95 -6.25
CA SER A 96 -6.09 -9.88 -6.29
C SER A 96 -5.78 -11.27 -5.72
N THR A 97 -4.51 -11.69 -5.76
CA THR A 97 -4.10 -13.01 -5.26
C THR A 97 -3.52 -12.99 -3.86
N THR A 98 -3.39 -11.81 -3.26
CA THR A 98 -2.87 -11.70 -1.89
C THR A 98 -3.87 -12.29 -0.90
N GLN A 99 -3.35 -13.12 0.00
CA GLN A 99 -4.15 -13.80 1.02
C GLN A 99 -3.55 -13.61 2.40
N MET A 100 -4.38 -13.71 3.42
CA MET A 100 -3.92 -13.81 4.80
C MET A 100 -3.72 -15.27 5.14
N VAL A 101 -2.49 -15.63 5.51
CA VAL A 101 -2.14 -17.00 5.92
C VAL A 101 -1.44 -16.91 7.27
N ALA A 102 -2.04 -17.49 8.29
CA ALA A 102 -1.51 -17.50 9.67
C ALA A 102 -1.13 -16.07 10.14
N GLY A 103 -1.98 -15.09 9.89
CA GLY A 103 -1.75 -13.71 10.30
C GLY A 103 -0.77 -12.93 9.43
N ARG A 104 -0.32 -13.48 8.32
CA ARG A 104 0.64 -12.86 7.41
C ARG A 104 0.03 -12.66 6.04
N MET A 105 0.43 -11.57 5.38
CA MET A 105 0.09 -11.33 3.99
C MET A 105 0.99 -12.17 3.09
N VAL A 106 0.39 -12.97 2.21
CA VAL A 106 1.11 -13.82 1.26
C VAL A 106 0.58 -13.56 -0.12
N THR A 107 1.49 -13.24 -1.05
CA THR A 107 1.17 -13.11 -2.47
C THR A 107 1.87 -14.23 -3.22
N PRO A 108 1.13 -15.19 -3.81
CA PRO A 108 1.74 -16.27 -4.59
C PRO A 108 2.47 -15.70 -5.81
N ARG A 109 3.52 -16.39 -6.23
CA ARG A 109 4.32 -15.97 -7.39
C ARG A 109 3.62 -16.20 -8.73
N GLY A 110 2.45 -16.84 -8.72
CA GLY A 110 1.69 -17.09 -9.93
C GLY A 110 2.16 -18.32 -10.72
N TYR A 111 3.10 -19.08 -10.20
CA TYR A 111 3.50 -20.33 -10.83
C TYR A 111 2.56 -21.45 -10.42
N PRO A 112 2.22 -22.37 -11.34
CA PRO A 112 1.53 -23.59 -10.94
C PRO A 112 2.35 -24.34 -9.91
N TRP A 113 1.71 -24.81 -8.85
CA TRP A 113 2.39 -25.62 -7.85
C TRP A 113 2.80 -26.96 -8.47
N GLN A 114 4.06 -27.30 -8.36
CA GLN A 114 4.60 -28.56 -8.85
C GLN A 114 5.15 -29.33 -7.64
N PRO A 115 4.39 -30.30 -7.12
CA PRO A 115 4.85 -31.11 -6.00
C PRO A 115 6.03 -31.99 -6.38
#